data_99e288a529671365f736ee9357d800df
#
_entry.id   99e288a529671365f736ee9357d800df
#
_cell.length_a   1.000
_cell.length_b   1.000
_cell.length_c   1.000
_cell.angle_alpha   90.00
_cell.angle_beta   90.00
_cell.angle_gamma   90.00
#
_symmetry.space_group_name_H-M   'P 1'
#
loop_
_entity.id
_entity.type
_entity.pdbx_description
1 polymer ?
#
loop_
_entity_poly.entity_id
_entity_poly.type
_entity_poly.pdbx_seq_one_letter_code
_entity_poly.pdbx_strand_id
1 'polypeptide(L)'
;MKLYSWNVNGIRAGLTKGTFLKFIEEHQPDILCLQEMKANQDQVELETPGYLQFWNSAERKGHFGTAIFSKTQPLSLKFNFPEEITKKYPGLKDKYGDTNTEGRVTVAEFEDFFVATAYTPNSKGDLERLPLRHKSWDPAFLDYMKLLEKEKPVYFSGDLNVAHEEIDLARPKDNRTKHGFTDEEREGFGEFIAAGFVDTLRHFYPDKTEQYTWWTHWGQARERNVGWRIDYWLASKTLLPKIKDAKIHPDVMGSDHCPVSIEIED
;
A
#
# COMPACT_ATOMS: atom_id res chain seq x y z
N MET A 1 19.58 2.31 -1.18
CA MET A 1 18.34 2.93 -1.75
C MET A 1 17.23 2.89 -0.70
N LYS A 2 16.40 3.96 -0.58
CA LYS A 2 15.28 4.07 0.40
C LYS A 2 13.93 4.03 -0.33
N LEU A 3 13.11 3.03 -0.06
CA LEU A 3 11.77 2.89 -0.61
C LEU A 3 10.75 3.20 0.48
N TYR A 4 9.82 4.11 0.20
CA TYR A 4 8.75 4.51 1.12
C TYR A 4 7.37 4.23 0.53
N SER A 5 6.41 3.96 1.40
CA SER A 5 5.00 3.86 1.05
C SER A 5 4.16 4.66 2.04
N TRP A 6 3.19 5.45 1.55
CA TRP A 6 2.34 6.28 2.39
C TRP A 6 0.95 6.45 1.79
N ASN A 7 -0.07 6.04 2.52
CA ASN A 7 -1.44 6.46 2.25
C ASN A 7 -1.62 7.89 2.76
N VAL A 8 -1.74 8.85 1.85
CA VAL A 8 -1.81 10.28 2.15
C VAL A 8 -3.22 10.79 2.45
N ASN A 9 -4.24 9.93 2.30
CA ASN A 9 -5.65 10.26 2.51
C ASN A 9 -6.05 11.61 1.87
N GLY A 10 -5.61 11.82 0.64
CA GLY A 10 -5.80 13.04 -0.14
C GLY A 10 -4.59 13.98 -0.11
N ILE A 11 -3.83 13.97 -1.21
CA ILE A 11 -2.57 14.73 -1.35
C ILE A 11 -2.75 16.23 -1.11
N ARG A 12 -3.89 16.82 -1.53
CA ARG A 12 -4.15 18.26 -1.38
C ARG A 12 -4.11 18.72 0.07
N ALA A 13 -4.63 17.93 1.01
CA ALA A 13 -4.60 18.27 2.44
C ALA A 13 -3.17 18.31 2.99
N GLY A 14 -2.33 17.35 2.59
CA GLY A 14 -0.91 17.30 2.96
C GLY A 14 -0.10 18.47 2.39
N LEU A 15 -0.42 18.88 1.17
CA LEU A 15 0.21 20.04 0.53
C LEU A 15 -0.17 21.34 1.21
N THR A 16 -1.47 21.58 1.45
CA THR A 16 -1.95 22.78 2.14
C THR A 16 -1.34 22.96 3.52
N LYS A 17 -1.10 21.85 4.23
CA LYS A 17 -0.45 21.85 5.55
C LYS A 17 1.08 21.87 5.49
N GLY A 18 1.68 21.74 4.29
CA GLY A 18 3.13 21.62 4.10
C GLY A 18 3.74 20.30 4.58
N THR A 19 2.94 19.36 5.10
CA THR A 19 3.44 18.12 5.70
C THR A 19 4.02 17.15 4.69
N PHE A 20 3.46 17.12 3.47
CA PHE A 20 3.96 16.24 2.40
C PHE A 20 5.33 16.68 1.89
N LEU A 21 5.52 17.97 1.59
CA LEU A 21 6.80 18.50 1.12
C LEU A 21 7.88 18.39 2.20
N LYS A 22 7.52 18.66 3.46
CA LYS A 22 8.42 18.46 4.60
C LYS A 22 8.88 17.00 4.68
N PHE A 23 7.98 16.04 4.51
CA PHE A 23 8.34 14.61 4.46
C PHE A 23 9.33 14.31 3.34
N ILE A 24 9.11 14.81 2.12
CA ILE A 24 10.04 14.63 0.99
C ILE A 24 11.42 15.19 1.32
N GLU A 25 11.48 16.40 1.90
CA GLU A 25 12.73 17.06 2.27
C GLU A 25 13.52 16.31 3.35
N GLU A 26 12.83 15.85 4.41
CA GLU A 26 13.46 15.20 5.56
C GLU A 26 13.88 13.75 5.27
N HIS A 27 13.05 12.99 4.56
CA HIS A 27 13.29 11.56 4.35
C HIS A 27 14.01 11.22 3.04
N GLN A 28 13.91 12.09 2.02
CA GLN A 28 14.60 11.93 0.74
C GLN A 28 14.42 10.53 0.11
N PRO A 29 13.18 10.00 -0.03
CA PRO A 29 12.97 8.68 -0.60
C PRO A 29 13.59 8.58 -2.00
N ASP A 30 14.14 7.42 -2.37
CA ASP A 30 14.56 7.18 -3.76
C ASP A 30 13.35 6.76 -4.60
N ILE A 31 12.44 5.98 -4.01
CA ILE A 31 11.14 5.62 -4.56
C ILE A 31 10.08 5.84 -3.47
N LEU A 32 8.99 6.53 -3.81
CA LEU A 32 7.86 6.79 -2.94
C LEU A 32 6.58 6.29 -3.59
N CYS A 33 5.95 5.31 -2.95
CA CYS A 33 4.64 4.77 -3.29
C CYS A 33 3.55 5.49 -2.51
N LEU A 34 2.52 5.96 -3.19
CA LEU A 34 1.44 6.74 -2.59
C LEU A 34 0.08 6.09 -2.86
N GLN A 35 -0.80 6.13 -1.86
CA GLN A 35 -2.15 5.63 -1.96
C GLN A 35 -3.13 6.74 -1.52
N GLU A 36 -4.39 6.61 -1.97
CA GLU A 36 -5.45 7.59 -1.73
C GLU A 36 -5.07 9.02 -2.12
N MET A 37 -4.55 9.19 -3.33
CA MET A 37 -4.20 10.51 -3.85
C MET A 37 -5.42 11.45 -3.91
N LYS A 38 -6.61 10.93 -4.21
CA LYS A 38 -7.91 11.66 -4.27
C LYS A 38 -7.84 12.92 -5.14
N ALA A 39 -6.97 12.92 -6.13
CA ALA A 39 -6.79 13.99 -7.09
C ALA A 39 -6.20 13.45 -8.38
N ASN A 40 -6.46 14.12 -9.49
CA ASN A 40 -5.70 13.93 -10.71
C ASN A 40 -4.48 14.86 -10.70
N GLN A 41 -3.47 14.51 -11.45
CA GLN A 41 -2.22 15.29 -11.50
C GLN A 41 -2.45 16.74 -11.94
N ASP A 42 -3.37 16.97 -12.89
CA ASP A 42 -3.76 18.30 -13.39
C ASP A 42 -4.52 19.17 -12.37
N GLN A 43 -4.95 18.59 -11.26
CA GLN A 43 -5.68 19.27 -10.18
C GLN A 43 -4.79 19.73 -9.02
N VAL A 44 -3.49 19.45 -9.10
CA VAL A 44 -2.55 19.65 -8.00
C VAL A 44 -1.29 20.32 -8.51
N GLU A 45 -0.97 21.50 -7.98
CA GLU A 45 0.34 22.13 -8.17
C GLU A 45 1.32 21.48 -7.19
N LEU A 46 2.02 20.44 -7.66
CA LEU A 46 2.99 19.68 -6.87
C LEU A 46 4.32 19.61 -7.59
N GLU A 47 5.24 20.43 -7.16
CA GLU A 47 6.64 20.38 -7.58
C GLU A 47 7.45 19.56 -6.57
N THR A 48 8.09 18.51 -7.06
CA THR A 48 9.03 17.70 -6.29
C THR A 48 10.34 17.62 -7.07
N PRO A 49 11.21 18.65 -6.96
CA PRO A 49 12.47 18.69 -7.71
C PRO A 49 13.28 17.41 -7.51
N GLY A 50 13.74 16.82 -8.62
CA GLY A 50 14.50 15.57 -8.60
C GLY A 50 13.65 14.31 -8.61
N TYR A 51 12.30 14.42 -8.63
CA TYR A 51 11.42 13.27 -8.75
C TYR A 51 10.63 13.29 -10.06
N LEU A 52 10.57 12.13 -10.69
CA LEU A 52 9.60 11.82 -11.73
C LEU A 52 8.31 11.31 -11.05
N GLN A 53 7.17 11.79 -11.50
CA GLN A 53 5.87 11.48 -10.90
C GLN A 53 5.02 10.65 -11.86
N PHE A 54 4.51 9.52 -11.41
CA PHE A 54 3.68 8.59 -12.18
C PHE A 54 2.37 8.38 -11.45
N TRP A 55 1.31 9.04 -11.94
CA TRP A 55 -0.02 9.05 -11.33
C TRP A 55 -0.96 8.05 -12.00
N ASN A 56 -1.66 7.27 -11.20
CA ASN A 56 -2.77 6.42 -11.62
C ASN A 56 -4.04 6.90 -10.92
N SER A 57 -4.69 7.86 -11.53
CA SER A 57 -5.90 8.47 -10.98
C SER A 57 -7.13 7.60 -11.27
N ALA A 58 -8.10 7.61 -10.34
CA ALA A 58 -9.40 6.99 -10.59
C ALA A 58 -10.18 7.76 -11.66
N GLU A 59 -11.01 7.06 -12.43
CA GLU A 59 -11.97 7.70 -13.34
C GLU A 59 -12.93 8.63 -12.57
N ARG A 60 -13.34 8.22 -11.38
CA ARG A 60 -14.12 9.06 -10.47
C ARG A 60 -13.24 10.07 -9.76
N LYS A 61 -13.33 11.33 -10.18
CA LYS A 61 -12.55 12.44 -9.60
C LYS A 61 -12.68 12.56 -8.08
N GLY A 62 -11.56 12.82 -7.41
CA GLY A 62 -11.52 13.04 -5.97
C GLY A 62 -11.61 11.77 -5.11
N HIS A 63 -11.49 10.59 -5.72
CA HIS A 63 -11.56 9.30 -5.04
C HIS A 63 -10.32 8.47 -5.36
N PHE A 64 -9.92 7.59 -4.45
CA PHE A 64 -8.86 6.58 -4.65
C PHE A 64 -7.56 7.15 -5.26
N GLY A 65 -6.97 6.39 -6.18
CA GLY A 65 -5.76 6.77 -6.91
C GLY A 65 -4.48 6.40 -6.18
N THR A 66 -3.51 5.89 -6.93
CA THR A 66 -2.14 5.61 -6.48
C THR A 66 -1.13 6.39 -7.31
N ALA A 67 0.08 6.54 -6.79
CA ALA A 67 1.18 7.13 -7.56
C ALA A 67 2.52 6.53 -7.12
N ILE A 68 3.49 6.57 -8.01
CA ILE A 68 4.90 6.30 -7.70
C ILE A 68 5.71 7.56 -8.07
N PHE A 69 6.49 8.07 -7.12
CA PHE A 69 7.49 9.11 -7.37
C PHE A 69 8.86 8.47 -7.27
N SER A 70 9.73 8.73 -8.22
CA SER A 70 11.04 8.10 -8.29
C SER A 70 12.12 9.09 -8.73
N LYS A 71 13.30 9.03 -8.12
CA LYS A 71 14.49 9.75 -8.59
C LYS A 71 15.07 9.14 -9.86
N THR A 72 14.80 7.85 -10.09
CA THR A 72 15.29 7.12 -11.26
C THR A 72 14.14 6.88 -12.24
N GLN A 73 14.39 7.04 -13.53
CA GLN A 73 13.44 6.72 -14.59
C GLN A 73 13.20 5.20 -14.62
N PRO A 74 11.96 4.70 -14.43
CA PRO A 74 11.66 3.30 -14.63
C PRO A 74 11.72 2.91 -16.12
N LEU A 75 12.00 1.65 -16.39
CA LEU A 75 12.02 1.07 -17.74
C LEU A 75 10.61 0.99 -18.33
N SER A 76 9.62 0.68 -17.52
CA SER A 76 8.21 0.64 -17.90
C SER A 76 7.29 0.95 -16.72
N LEU A 77 6.05 1.30 -17.04
CA LEU A 77 4.97 1.53 -16.09
C LEU A 77 3.76 0.68 -16.47
N LYS A 78 3.11 0.10 -15.48
CA LYS A 78 1.85 -0.63 -15.66
C LYS A 78 0.84 -0.09 -14.66
N PHE A 79 -0.38 0.16 -15.11
CA PHE A 79 -1.47 0.71 -14.32
C PHE A 79 -2.61 -0.28 -14.26
N ASN A 80 -3.14 -0.51 -13.04
CA ASN A 80 -4.23 -1.43 -12.76
C ASN A 80 -3.90 -2.90 -13.12
N PHE A 81 -4.88 -3.78 -13.13
CA PHE A 81 -4.67 -5.17 -13.52
C PHE A 81 -4.66 -5.33 -15.04
N PRO A 82 -3.76 -6.15 -15.60
CA PRO A 82 -3.78 -6.49 -17.01
C PRO A 82 -5.00 -7.36 -17.37
N GLU A 83 -5.31 -7.40 -18.67
CA GLU A 83 -6.51 -8.07 -19.17
C GLU A 83 -6.60 -9.55 -18.80
N GLU A 84 -5.48 -10.26 -18.76
CA GLU A 84 -5.45 -11.66 -18.35
C GLU A 84 -5.90 -11.86 -16.89
N ILE A 85 -5.58 -10.93 -15.98
CA ILE A 85 -6.01 -10.96 -14.59
C ILE A 85 -7.49 -10.59 -14.49
N THR A 86 -7.94 -9.53 -15.15
CA THR A 86 -9.36 -9.13 -15.10
C THR A 86 -10.29 -10.16 -15.72
N LYS A 87 -9.87 -10.87 -16.76
CA LYS A 87 -10.63 -12.00 -17.32
C LYS A 87 -10.73 -13.18 -16.36
N LYS A 88 -9.66 -13.46 -15.61
CA LYS A 88 -9.66 -14.55 -14.62
C LYS A 88 -10.53 -14.22 -13.41
N TYR A 89 -10.64 -12.95 -13.05
CA TYR A 89 -11.34 -12.47 -11.84
C TYR A 89 -12.48 -11.49 -12.19
N PRO A 90 -13.59 -11.95 -12.81
CA PRO A 90 -14.69 -11.06 -13.22
C PRO A 90 -15.41 -10.39 -12.04
N GLY A 91 -15.23 -10.88 -10.80
CA GLY A 91 -15.80 -10.30 -9.58
C GLY A 91 -15.06 -9.05 -9.05
N LEU A 92 -14.12 -8.48 -9.81
CA LEU A 92 -13.46 -7.22 -9.47
C LEU A 92 -14.39 -6.00 -9.58
N LYS A 93 -15.63 -6.20 -9.99
CA LYS A 93 -16.67 -5.20 -10.13
C LYS A 93 -17.86 -5.51 -9.24
N ASP A 94 -18.37 -4.50 -8.54
CA ASP A 94 -19.56 -4.60 -7.68
C ASP A 94 -20.48 -3.36 -7.84
N LYS A 95 -21.47 -3.24 -6.97
CA LYS A 95 -22.41 -2.10 -6.96
C LYS A 95 -21.74 -0.73 -6.69
N TYR A 96 -20.52 -0.73 -6.17
CA TYR A 96 -19.74 0.48 -5.88
C TYR A 96 -18.83 0.91 -7.03
N GLY A 97 -18.61 0.04 -8.01
CA GLY A 97 -17.81 0.33 -9.19
C GLY A 97 -16.91 -0.83 -9.62
N ASP A 98 -16.09 -0.55 -10.60
CA ASP A 98 -15.06 -1.44 -11.11
C ASP A 98 -13.73 -1.06 -10.47
N THR A 99 -13.18 -1.94 -9.64
CA THR A 99 -11.91 -1.68 -8.94
C THR A 99 -10.75 -1.42 -9.90
N ASN A 100 -10.87 -1.90 -11.15
CA ASN A 100 -9.84 -1.69 -12.16
C ASN A 100 -9.87 -0.29 -12.82
N THR A 101 -10.88 0.53 -12.51
CA THR A 101 -10.98 1.94 -12.92
C THR A 101 -10.72 2.92 -11.77
N GLU A 102 -10.39 2.41 -10.60
CA GLU A 102 -10.22 3.21 -9.39
C GLU A 102 -8.74 3.62 -9.13
N GLY A 103 -7.82 3.32 -10.08
CA GLY A 103 -6.41 3.71 -9.94
C GLY A 103 -5.72 3.06 -8.74
N ARG A 104 -6.03 1.79 -8.45
CA ARG A 104 -5.63 1.12 -7.20
C ARG A 104 -4.27 0.43 -7.26
N VAL A 105 -3.73 0.17 -8.44
CA VAL A 105 -2.45 -0.53 -8.60
C VAL A 105 -1.59 0.22 -9.58
N THR A 106 -0.37 0.55 -9.17
CA THR A 106 0.68 1.12 -10.03
C THR A 106 1.93 0.28 -9.89
N VAL A 107 2.55 -0.07 -11.01
CA VAL A 107 3.78 -0.85 -11.05
C VAL A 107 4.82 -0.09 -11.87
N ALA A 108 6.02 0.04 -11.31
CA ALA A 108 7.20 0.57 -12.00
C ALA A 108 8.24 -0.54 -12.14
N GLU A 109 8.78 -0.70 -13.35
CA GLU A 109 9.85 -1.65 -13.65
C GLU A 109 11.21 -0.95 -13.57
N PHE A 110 12.11 -1.50 -12.80
CA PHE A 110 13.51 -1.10 -12.75
C PHE A 110 14.41 -2.21 -13.32
N GLU A 111 15.71 -1.98 -13.38
CA GLU A 111 16.67 -2.93 -14.00
C GLU A 111 16.54 -4.33 -13.39
N ASP A 112 16.58 -4.44 -12.06
CA ASP A 112 16.67 -5.70 -11.34
C ASP A 112 15.38 -6.14 -10.63
N PHE A 113 14.34 -5.29 -10.57
CA PHE A 113 13.13 -5.55 -9.80
C PHE A 113 11.93 -4.72 -10.29
N PHE A 114 10.75 -5.16 -9.91
CA PHE A 114 9.55 -4.34 -9.94
C PHE A 114 9.28 -3.70 -8.58
N VAL A 115 8.74 -2.48 -8.60
CA VAL A 115 8.07 -1.87 -7.44
C VAL A 115 6.60 -1.72 -7.76
N ALA A 116 5.74 -2.32 -6.95
CA ALA A 116 4.30 -2.17 -7.06
C ALA A 116 3.73 -1.47 -5.83
N THR A 117 2.70 -0.68 -6.03
CA THR A 117 1.89 -0.13 -4.94
C THR A 117 0.42 -0.45 -5.14
N ALA A 118 -0.27 -0.78 -4.04
CA ALA A 118 -1.68 -1.09 -4.06
C ALA A 118 -2.45 -0.31 -2.99
N TYR A 119 -3.67 0.08 -3.35
CA TYR A 119 -4.70 0.51 -2.41
C TYR A 119 -5.84 -0.49 -2.44
N THR A 120 -5.79 -1.45 -1.53
CA THR A 120 -6.75 -2.55 -1.46
C THR A 120 -8.15 -2.04 -1.11
N PRO A 121 -9.23 -2.50 -1.77
CA PRO A 121 -10.58 -2.14 -1.40
C PRO A 121 -10.88 -2.47 0.07
N ASN A 122 -11.40 -1.51 0.81
CA ASN A 122 -11.91 -1.74 2.17
C ASN A 122 -13.22 -2.57 2.10
N SER A 123 -13.38 -3.53 3.00
CA SER A 123 -14.57 -4.39 3.05
C SER A 123 -15.83 -3.70 3.56
N LYS A 124 -15.73 -2.45 4.03
CA LYS A 124 -16.75 -1.62 4.67
C LYS A 124 -17.22 -2.13 6.02
N GLY A 125 -17.82 -1.24 6.83
CA GLY A 125 -18.27 -1.56 8.19
C GLY A 125 -19.35 -2.63 8.26
N ASP A 126 -20.13 -2.80 7.20
CA ASP A 126 -21.16 -3.83 7.03
C ASP A 126 -20.67 -5.09 6.29
N LEU A 127 -19.38 -5.13 5.94
CA LEU A 127 -18.71 -6.23 5.20
C LEU A 127 -19.30 -6.50 3.80
N GLU A 128 -20.05 -5.56 3.22
CA GLU A 128 -20.67 -5.75 1.90
C GLU A 128 -19.65 -5.98 0.78
N ARG A 129 -18.42 -5.45 0.89
CA ARG A 129 -17.35 -5.67 -0.10
C ARG A 129 -16.40 -6.82 0.25
N LEU A 130 -16.61 -7.51 1.37
CA LEU A 130 -15.78 -8.65 1.76
C LEU A 130 -15.77 -9.76 0.69
N PRO A 131 -16.91 -10.14 0.07
CA PRO A 131 -16.90 -11.13 -1.02
C PRO A 131 -16.06 -10.70 -2.23
N LEU A 132 -16.13 -9.42 -2.65
CA LEU A 132 -15.27 -8.89 -3.73
C LEU A 132 -13.81 -9.00 -3.34
N ARG A 133 -13.47 -8.56 -2.13
CA ARG A 133 -12.11 -8.57 -1.64
C ARG A 133 -11.54 -9.98 -1.57
N HIS A 134 -12.16 -10.88 -0.83
CA HIS A 134 -11.65 -12.22 -0.57
C HIS A 134 -11.64 -13.12 -1.81
N LYS A 135 -12.70 -13.05 -2.65
CA LYS A 135 -12.85 -13.95 -3.80
C LYS A 135 -12.25 -13.43 -5.11
N SER A 136 -11.98 -12.15 -5.19
CA SER A 136 -11.56 -11.53 -6.45
C SER A 136 -10.32 -10.64 -6.31
N TRP A 137 -10.33 -9.65 -5.41
CA TRP A 137 -9.24 -8.69 -5.31
C TRP A 137 -7.95 -9.32 -4.80
N ASP A 138 -7.97 -9.94 -3.60
CA ASP A 138 -6.77 -10.50 -2.98
C ASP A 138 -6.13 -11.57 -3.89
N PRO A 139 -6.89 -12.57 -4.46
CA PRO A 139 -6.30 -13.51 -5.38
C PRO A 139 -5.87 -12.90 -6.72
N ALA A 140 -6.55 -11.87 -7.24
CA ALA A 140 -6.14 -11.19 -8.45
C ALA A 140 -4.82 -10.43 -8.25
N PHE A 141 -4.68 -9.74 -7.11
CA PHE A 141 -3.45 -9.03 -6.79
C PHE A 141 -2.28 -10.00 -6.58
N LEU A 142 -2.51 -11.11 -5.88
CA LEU A 142 -1.50 -12.16 -5.73
C LEU A 142 -1.05 -12.72 -7.07
N ASP A 143 -1.99 -13.11 -7.93
CA ASP A 143 -1.66 -13.62 -9.27
C ASP A 143 -0.89 -12.60 -10.10
N TYR A 144 -1.24 -11.31 -10.00
CA TYR A 144 -0.52 -10.27 -10.71
C TYR A 144 0.91 -10.11 -10.19
N MET A 145 1.11 -10.11 -8.88
CA MET A 145 2.48 -10.08 -8.31
C MET A 145 3.28 -11.31 -8.72
N LYS A 146 2.66 -12.50 -8.76
CA LYS A 146 3.30 -13.74 -9.24
C LYS A 146 3.59 -13.71 -10.75
N LEU A 147 2.75 -13.03 -11.53
CA LEU A 147 3.00 -12.84 -12.97
C LEU A 147 4.26 -11.97 -13.19
N LEU A 148 4.36 -10.85 -12.47
CA LEU A 148 5.55 -9.99 -12.50
C LEU A 148 6.80 -10.73 -12.01
N GLU A 149 6.68 -11.53 -10.96
CA GLU A 149 7.79 -12.28 -10.37
C GLU A 149 8.42 -13.32 -11.33
N LYS A 150 7.68 -13.76 -12.36
CA LYS A 150 8.24 -14.62 -13.42
C LYS A 150 9.30 -13.90 -14.27
N GLU A 151 9.19 -12.58 -14.37
CA GLU A 151 10.12 -11.75 -15.14
C GLU A 151 11.27 -11.22 -14.27
N LYS A 152 10.92 -10.57 -13.16
CA LYS A 152 11.84 -10.00 -12.17
C LYS A 152 11.24 -10.08 -10.78
N PRO A 153 12.06 -10.18 -9.71
CA PRO A 153 11.55 -10.15 -8.35
C PRO A 153 10.83 -8.83 -8.04
N VAL A 154 9.88 -8.87 -7.09
CA VAL A 154 8.94 -7.79 -6.80
C VAL A 154 9.10 -7.31 -5.37
N TYR A 155 9.22 -6.00 -5.19
CA TYR A 155 8.81 -5.31 -3.97
C TYR A 155 7.41 -4.77 -4.17
N PHE A 156 6.48 -5.06 -3.27
CA PHE A 156 5.19 -4.39 -3.31
C PHE A 156 4.80 -3.81 -1.96
N SER A 157 4.09 -2.70 -2.01
CA SER A 157 3.70 -1.93 -0.84
C SER A 157 2.29 -1.41 -0.97
N GLY A 158 1.79 -0.87 0.10
CA GLY A 158 0.57 -0.07 0.10
C GLY A 158 -0.30 -0.30 1.32
N ASP A 159 -1.45 0.33 1.26
CA ASP A 159 -2.54 0.10 2.20
C ASP A 159 -3.30 -1.15 1.78
N LEU A 160 -3.04 -2.26 2.46
CA LEU A 160 -3.67 -3.54 2.20
C LEU A 160 -4.98 -3.72 2.97
N ASN A 161 -5.38 -2.70 3.75
CA ASN A 161 -6.65 -2.68 4.51
C ASN A 161 -6.89 -3.94 5.34
N VAL A 162 -5.82 -4.51 5.91
CA VAL A 162 -5.88 -5.68 6.81
C VAL A 162 -4.75 -5.66 7.82
N ALA A 163 -5.05 -5.92 9.08
CA ALA A 163 -4.06 -6.35 10.07
C ALA A 163 -3.95 -7.88 9.96
N HIS A 164 -2.74 -8.40 9.69
CA HIS A 164 -2.56 -9.83 9.42
C HIS A 164 -2.72 -10.66 10.69
N GLU A 165 -2.00 -10.33 11.74
CA GLU A 165 -1.98 -11.09 12.99
C GLU A 165 -2.48 -10.26 14.18
N GLU A 166 -2.76 -10.90 15.31
CA GLU A 166 -3.22 -10.23 16.53
C GLU A 166 -2.22 -9.16 17.03
N ILE A 167 -0.94 -9.36 16.78
CA ILE A 167 0.12 -8.40 17.10
C ILE A 167 0.04 -7.11 16.25
N ASP A 168 -0.71 -7.12 15.14
CA ASP A 168 -0.79 -6.02 14.18
C ASP A 168 -1.91 -5.02 14.49
N LEU A 169 -2.62 -5.17 15.60
CA LEU A 169 -3.60 -4.18 16.06
C LEU A 169 -3.71 -4.14 17.58
N ALA A 170 -4.11 -2.98 18.10
CA ALA A 170 -4.13 -2.71 19.54
C ALA A 170 -5.21 -3.50 20.32
N ARG A 171 -6.30 -3.91 19.68
CA ARG A 171 -7.44 -4.57 20.33
C ARG A 171 -7.98 -5.73 19.50
N PRO A 172 -7.20 -6.81 19.32
CA PRO A 172 -7.58 -7.89 18.40
C PRO A 172 -8.89 -8.55 18.79
N LYS A 173 -9.15 -8.82 20.07
CA LYS A 173 -10.37 -9.49 20.55
C LYS A 173 -11.64 -8.71 20.22
N ASP A 174 -11.58 -7.37 20.27
CA ASP A 174 -12.73 -6.49 20.01
C ASP A 174 -13.01 -6.29 18.51
N ASN A 175 -12.09 -6.71 17.65
CA ASN A 175 -12.10 -6.40 16.22
C ASN A 175 -12.13 -7.62 15.30
N ARG A 176 -12.15 -8.84 15.83
CA ARG A 176 -11.99 -10.09 15.06
C ARG A 176 -13.02 -10.30 13.94
N THR A 177 -14.18 -9.68 14.00
CA THR A 177 -15.22 -9.78 12.98
C THR A 177 -15.46 -8.47 12.23
N LYS A 178 -14.59 -7.47 12.42
CA LYS A 178 -14.72 -6.18 11.77
C LYS A 178 -13.86 -6.12 10.52
N HIS A 179 -14.24 -5.25 9.58
CA HIS A 179 -13.44 -4.99 8.39
C HIS A 179 -11.99 -4.66 8.76
N GLY A 180 -11.04 -5.16 7.99
CA GLY A 180 -9.61 -5.05 8.26
C GLY A 180 -9.06 -6.10 9.22
N PHE A 181 -9.93 -6.96 9.83
CA PHE A 181 -9.48 -8.05 10.69
C PHE A 181 -10.44 -9.26 10.70
N THR A 182 -11.19 -9.45 9.62
CA THR A 182 -11.98 -10.69 9.41
C THR A 182 -11.03 -11.86 9.09
N ASP A 183 -11.50 -13.08 9.33
CA ASP A 183 -10.70 -14.27 9.03
C ASP A 183 -10.40 -14.36 7.53
N GLU A 184 -11.35 -13.97 6.66
CA GLU A 184 -11.18 -13.93 5.20
C GLU A 184 -10.13 -12.91 4.73
N GLU A 185 -10.09 -11.73 5.33
CA GLU A 185 -9.08 -10.71 4.99
C GLU A 185 -7.69 -11.16 5.42
N ARG A 186 -7.57 -11.75 6.61
CA ARG A 186 -6.33 -12.32 7.13
C ARG A 186 -5.84 -13.52 6.31
N GLU A 187 -6.77 -14.38 5.86
CA GLU A 187 -6.48 -15.48 4.94
C GLU A 187 -5.90 -14.94 3.62
N GLY A 188 -6.55 -13.91 3.02
CA GLY A 188 -6.07 -13.27 1.81
C GLY A 188 -4.64 -12.72 1.94
N PHE A 189 -4.27 -12.13 3.09
CA PHE A 189 -2.89 -11.74 3.35
C PHE A 189 -1.97 -12.95 3.54
N GLY A 190 -2.43 -13.97 4.26
CA GLY A 190 -1.71 -15.22 4.48
C GLY A 190 -1.31 -15.92 3.18
N GLU A 191 -2.15 -15.83 2.15
CA GLU A 191 -1.86 -16.36 0.80
C GLU A 191 -0.66 -15.67 0.14
N PHE A 192 -0.40 -14.36 0.38
CA PHE A 192 0.84 -13.72 -0.08
C PHE A 192 2.06 -14.37 0.56
N ILE A 193 2.01 -14.63 1.86
CA ILE A 193 3.11 -15.28 2.60
C ILE A 193 3.30 -16.73 2.12
N ALA A 194 2.21 -17.47 1.97
CA ALA A 194 2.25 -18.85 1.48
C ALA A 194 2.82 -18.95 0.04
N ALA A 195 2.56 -17.93 -0.79
CA ALA A 195 3.08 -17.85 -2.16
C ALA A 195 4.56 -17.44 -2.24
N GLY A 196 5.21 -17.17 -1.09
CA GLY A 196 6.65 -16.89 -1.01
C GLY A 196 7.03 -15.40 -0.93
N PHE A 197 6.06 -14.50 -0.75
CA PHE A 197 6.37 -13.12 -0.37
C PHE A 197 6.62 -13.02 1.13
N VAL A 198 7.43 -12.06 1.52
CA VAL A 198 7.84 -11.88 2.92
C VAL A 198 7.41 -10.51 3.41
N ASP A 199 6.69 -10.46 4.53
CA ASP A 199 6.45 -9.22 5.30
C ASP A 199 7.79 -8.74 5.86
N THR A 200 8.30 -7.67 5.30
CA THR A 200 9.64 -7.18 5.61
C THR A 200 9.77 -6.70 7.06
N LEU A 201 8.73 -6.05 7.62
CA LEU A 201 8.77 -5.62 9.02
C LEU A 201 8.84 -6.82 9.96
N ARG A 202 8.00 -7.84 9.74
CA ARG A 202 7.98 -9.04 10.59
C ARG A 202 9.20 -9.93 10.39
N HIS A 203 9.87 -9.83 9.24
CA HIS A 203 11.16 -10.48 9.04
C HIS A 203 12.24 -9.94 9.99
N PHE A 204 12.35 -8.62 10.13
CA PHE A 204 13.35 -7.98 11.01
C PHE A 204 12.89 -7.91 12.47
N TYR A 205 11.59 -7.75 12.70
CA TYR A 205 11.02 -7.50 14.02
C TYR A 205 9.80 -8.40 14.28
N PRO A 206 9.98 -9.73 14.36
CA PRO A 206 8.86 -10.70 14.41
C PRO A 206 7.96 -10.49 15.63
N ASP A 207 8.54 -10.16 16.78
CA ASP A 207 7.82 -10.08 18.07
C ASP A 207 7.61 -8.65 18.56
N LYS A 208 7.97 -7.63 17.75
CA LYS A 208 7.84 -6.23 18.18
C LYS A 208 6.39 -5.81 18.16
N THR A 209 5.83 -5.56 19.33
CA THR A 209 4.46 -5.08 19.55
C THR A 209 4.30 -3.60 19.25
N GLU A 210 3.05 -3.12 19.21
CA GLU A 210 2.70 -1.71 19.08
C GLU A 210 3.25 -1.03 17.81
N GLN A 211 3.42 -1.82 16.76
CA GLN A 211 3.86 -1.37 15.44
C GLN A 211 2.65 -1.12 14.56
N TYR A 212 2.11 0.11 14.58
CA TYR A 212 0.90 0.48 13.84
C TYR A 212 1.19 1.54 12.79
N THR A 213 0.35 1.57 11.75
CA THR A 213 0.49 2.48 10.62
C THR A 213 -0.73 3.37 10.42
N TRP A 214 -1.86 3.01 11.00
CA TRP A 214 -3.13 3.74 10.91
C TRP A 214 -3.82 3.87 12.25
N TRP A 215 -4.46 5.03 12.48
CA TRP A 215 -5.22 5.34 13.69
C TRP A 215 -6.50 6.07 13.31
N THR A 216 -7.61 5.67 13.93
CA THR A 216 -8.86 6.44 13.78
C THR A 216 -8.70 7.88 14.30
N HIS A 217 -9.42 8.82 13.71
CA HIS A 217 -9.45 10.22 14.16
C HIS A 217 -10.11 10.41 15.54
N TRP A 218 -10.82 9.41 16.04
CA TRP A 218 -11.58 9.49 17.27
C TRP A 218 -10.74 9.12 18.50
N GLY A 219 -11.05 9.78 19.63
CA GLY A 219 -10.55 9.39 20.95
C GLY A 219 -9.04 9.49 21.12
N GLN A 220 -8.37 10.41 20.40
CA GLN A 220 -6.92 10.57 20.46
C GLN A 220 -6.16 9.25 20.24
N ALA A 221 -6.67 8.42 19.30
CA ALA A 221 -6.18 7.06 19.08
C ALA A 221 -4.68 7.02 18.77
N ARG A 222 -4.18 7.97 17.94
CA ARG A 222 -2.76 8.04 17.59
C ARG A 222 -1.87 8.39 18.78
N GLU A 223 -2.26 9.35 19.59
CA GLU A 223 -1.53 9.75 20.82
C GLU A 223 -1.45 8.60 21.84
N ARG A 224 -2.51 7.79 21.92
CA ARG A 224 -2.61 6.62 22.78
C ARG A 224 -2.04 5.35 22.16
N ASN A 225 -1.57 5.43 20.93
CA ASN A 225 -1.14 4.32 20.09
C ASN A 225 -2.15 3.16 20.02
N VAL A 226 -3.45 3.49 19.89
CA VAL A 226 -4.52 2.50 19.66
C VAL A 226 -4.76 2.40 18.16
N GLY A 227 -3.88 1.72 17.48
CA GLY A 227 -3.80 1.69 16.01
C GLY A 227 -3.81 0.28 15.42
N TRP A 228 -3.65 0.24 14.12
CA TRP A 228 -3.61 -0.95 13.28
C TRP A 228 -2.43 -0.86 12.31
N ARG A 229 -1.76 -1.96 12.05
CA ARG A 229 -0.78 -2.08 10.96
C ARG A 229 -1.50 -2.63 9.74
N ILE A 230 -1.78 -1.76 8.79
CA ILE A 230 -2.48 -2.08 7.54
C ILE A 230 -1.72 -1.65 6.29
N ASP A 231 -0.61 -0.93 6.48
CA ASP A 231 0.33 -0.53 5.43
C ASP A 231 1.59 -1.41 5.53
N TYR A 232 2.05 -1.90 4.40
CA TYR A 232 3.10 -2.92 4.35
C TYR A 232 4.12 -2.66 3.26
N TRP A 233 5.30 -3.26 3.43
CA TRP A 233 6.21 -3.68 2.38
C TRP A 233 6.34 -5.20 2.41
N LEU A 234 6.01 -5.84 1.29
CA LEU A 234 6.32 -7.25 1.05
C LEU A 234 7.33 -7.36 -0.09
N ALA A 235 8.14 -8.41 -0.03
CA ALA A 235 9.17 -8.63 -1.03
C ALA A 235 9.21 -10.09 -1.47
N SER A 236 9.56 -10.35 -2.73
CA SER A 236 9.97 -11.67 -3.18
C SER A 236 11.09 -12.20 -2.29
N LYS A 237 11.03 -13.46 -1.91
CA LYS A 237 12.01 -14.06 -1.00
C LYS A 237 13.47 -13.90 -1.48
N THR A 238 13.68 -13.87 -2.79
CA THR A 238 15.00 -13.67 -3.40
C THR A 238 15.60 -12.29 -3.15
N LEU A 239 14.77 -11.30 -2.79
CA LEU A 239 15.20 -9.93 -2.49
C LEU A 239 15.58 -9.72 -1.03
N LEU A 240 15.25 -10.65 -0.12
CA LEU A 240 15.54 -10.50 1.30
C LEU A 240 17.01 -10.20 1.61
N PRO A 241 18.00 -10.86 0.97
CA PRO A 241 19.41 -10.56 1.24
C PRO A 241 19.82 -9.12 0.90
N LYS A 242 19.03 -8.42 0.05
CA LYS A 242 19.28 -7.03 -0.33
C LYS A 242 18.59 -6.03 0.61
N ILE A 243 17.68 -6.45 1.47
CA ILE A 243 16.98 -5.58 2.41
C ILE A 243 17.80 -5.45 3.69
N LYS A 244 18.12 -4.22 4.08
CA LYS A 244 18.89 -3.91 5.29
C LYS A 244 18.02 -3.68 6.52
N ASP A 245 16.85 -3.07 6.31
CA ASP A 245 15.94 -2.71 7.41
C ASP A 245 14.53 -2.41 6.89
N ALA A 246 13.54 -2.48 7.77
CA ALA A 246 12.17 -2.09 7.53
C ALA A 246 11.66 -1.24 8.71
N LYS A 247 10.97 -0.12 8.42
CA LYS A 247 10.55 0.84 9.46
C LYS A 247 9.13 1.34 9.26
N ILE A 248 8.51 1.69 10.37
CA ILE A 248 7.29 2.49 10.46
C ILE A 248 7.69 3.88 10.98
N HIS A 249 7.09 4.95 10.45
CA HIS A 249 7.40 6.34 10.79
C HIS A 249 6.22 7.04 11.48
N PRO A 250 5.86 6.67 12.73
CA PRO A 250 4.65 7.15 13.41
C PRO A 250 4.65 8.66 13.69
N ASP A 251 5.83 9.29 13.71
CA ASP A 251 5.99 10.72 13.95
C ASP A 251 5.70 11.59 12.71
N VAL A 252 5.61 10.99 11.52
CA VAL A 252 5.26 11.71 10.29
C VAL A 252 3.76 11.97 10.28
N MET A 253 3.41 13.26 10.35
CA MET A 253 2.03 13.72 10.40
C MET A 253 1.55 14.15 9.01
N GLY A 254 0.22 14.29 8.82
CA GLY A 254 -0.39 14.77 7.57
C GLY A 254 -1.48 13.86 7.02
N SER A 255 -1.53 12.62 7.49
CA SER A 255 -2.57 11.63 7.20
C SER A 255 -2.95 10.89 8.49
N ASP A 256 -4.04 10.16 8.50
CA ASP A 256 -4.39 9.16 9.52
C ASP A 256 -3.54 7.89 9.42
N HIS A 257 -2.81 7.74 8.32
CA HIS A 257 -1.72 6.78 8.18
C HIS A 257 -0.36 7.46 8.40
N CYS A 258 0.66 6.68 8.76
CA CYS A 258 2.05 7.08 8.69
C CYS A 258 2.81 6.31 7.60
N PRO A 259 3.94 6.84 7.11
CA PRO A 259 4.75 6.13 6.14
C PRO A 259 5.36 4.86 6.70
N VAL A 260 5.57 3.89 5.81
CA VAL A 260 6.40 2.70 6.03
C VAL A 260 7.55 2.67 5.02
N SER A 261 8.70 2.14 5.39
CA SER A 261 9.85 2.10 4.51
C SER A 261 10.64 0.80 4.60
N ILE A 262 11.37 0.51 3.53
CA ILE A 262 12.48 -0.43 3.51
C ILE A 262 13.73 0.27 3.02
N GLU A 263 14.87 -0.13 3.55
CA GLU A 263 16.19 0.25 3.04
C GLU A 263 16.79 -0.96 2.35
N ILE A 264 17.20 -0.80 1.09
CA ILE A 264 17.80 -1.87 0.28
C ILE A 264 19.22 -1.51 -0.13
N GLU A 265 20.02 -2.52 -0.48
CA GLU A 265 21.31 -2.33 -1.12
C GLU A 265 21.13 -1.75 -2.53
N ASP A 266 22.08 -0.92 -2.94
CA ASP A 266 22.13 -0.36 -4.30
C ASP A 266 22.66 -1.41 -5.29
#